data_19b6aaeae2a6d36ca2ecd6fe0a2eef77
#
_entry.id   19b6aaeae2a6d36ca2ecd6fe0a2eef77
#
_cell.length_a   1.000
_cell.length_b   1.000
_cell.length_c   1.000
_cell.angle_alpha   90.00
_cell.angle_beta   90.00
_cell.angle_gamma   90.00
#
_symmetry.space_group_name_H-M   'P 1'
#
loop_
_entity.id
_entity.type
_entity.pdbx_description
1 polymer ?
#
loop_
_entity_poly.entity_id
_entity_poly.type
_entity_poly.pdbx_seq_one_letter_code
_entity_poly.pdbx_strand_id
1 'polypeptide(L)' 'MSDPPLVAALELSVGDRVVHDKYGDGRVVQAAKLGGFDSVIVDFGRSGRVRLALLPGLPLRKVEAAS' A
#
# COMPACT_ATOMS: atom_id res chain seq x y z
N MET A 1 -23.78 5.20 12.08
CA MET A 1 -22.53 5.77 11.58
C MET A 1 -21.37 4.96 12.05
N SER A 2 -20.73 4.33 11.17
CA SER A 2 -19.63 3.47 11.58
C SER A 2 -18.32 4.14 11.24
N ASP A 3 -17.47 4.22 12.21
CA ASP A 3 -16.15 4.72 11.99
C ASP A 3 -15.33 3.67 11.33
N PRO A 4 -14.41 4.07 10.47
CA PRO A 4 -13.47 3.12 9.93
C PRO A 4 -12.64 2.55 11.07
N PRO A 5 -12.28 1.29 11.00
CA PRO A 5 -11.43 0.72 12.02
C PRO A 5 -10.11 1.47 12.07
N LEU A 6 -9.67 1.72 13.29
CA LEU A 6 -8.45 2.47 13.48
C LEU A 6 -7.24 1.76 12.92
N VAL A 7 -7.33 0.46 12.86
CA VAL A 7 -6.29 -0.34 12.27
C VAL A 7 -6.69 -0.78 10.89
N ALA A 8 -7.35 0.08 10.20
CA ALA A 8 -7.79 -0.29 8.88
C ALA A 8 -6.58 -0.71 8.09
N ALA A 9 -6.52 -1.96 7.78
CA ALA A 9 -5.54 -2.41 6.83
C ALA A 9 -5.85 -1.67 5.55
N LEU A 10 -4.82 -1.07 4.99
CA LEU A 10 -4.97 -0.51 3.67
C LEU A 10 -5.35 -1.61 2.73
N GLU A 11 -6.48 -1.44 2.08
CA GLU A 11 -6.88 -2.41 1.07
C GLU A 11 -6.30 -1.97 -0.24
N LEU A 12 -5.27 -2.67 -0.66
CA LEU A 12 -4.58 -2.36 -1.90
C LEU A 12 -4.73 -3.52 -2.86
N SER A 13 -4.95 -3.17 -4.11
CA SER A 13 -5.05 -4.14 -5.19
C SER A 13 -4.00 -3.81 -6.23
N VAL A 14 -3.67 -4.80 -7.03
CA VAL A 14 -2.73 -4.59 -8.13
C VAL A 14 -3.26 -3.48 -9.03
N GLY A 15 -2.40 -2.52 -9.33
CA GLY A 15 -2.76 -1.38 -10.13
C GLY A 15 -3.06 -0.12 -9.33
N ASP A 16 -3.24 -0.25 -8.03
CA ASP A 16 -3.50 0.91 -7.19
C ASP A 16 -2.26 1.78 -7.10
N ARG A 17 -2.49 3.07 -7.04
CA ARG A 17 -1.40 4.02 -6.86
C ARG A 17 -1.28 4.36 -5.39
N VAL A 18 -0.04 4.49 -4.95
CA VAL A 18 0.27 4.77 -3.55
C VAL A 18 1.37 5.79 -3.46
N VAL A 19 1.48 6.40 -2.28
CA VAL A 19 2.57 7.32 -1.97
C VAL A 19 3.19 6.87 -0.66
N HIS A 20 4.49 6.70 -0.68
CA HIS A 20 5.26 6.34 0.51
C HIS A 20 6.11 7.54 0.92
N ASP A 21 6.22 7.76 2.22
CA ASP A 21 6.96 8.92 2.72
C ASP A 21 8.41 8.91 2.27
N LYS A 22 8.99 7.74 2.17
CA LYS A 22 10.40 7.62 1.83
C LYS A 22 10.62 7.41 0.34
N TYR A 23 9.78 6.59 -0.28
CA TYR A 23 10.01 6.18 -1.66
C TYR A 23 9.23 7.00 -2.68
N GLY A 24 8.24 7.77 -2.23
CA GLY A 24 7.46 8.59 -3.14
C GLY A 24 6.34 7.83 -3.80
N ASP A 25 6.02 8.23 -5.02
CA ASP A 25 4.91 7.64 -5.77
C ASP A 25 5.24 6.24 -6.23
N GLY A 26 4.25 5.36 -6.16
CA GLY A 26 4.43 4.01 -6.63
C GLY A 26 3.13 3.41 -7.09
N ARG A 27 3.23 2.21 -7.63
CA ARG A 27 2.07 1.44 -8.07
C ARG A 27 2.20 0.02 -7.57
N VAL A 28 1.12 -0.51 -7.04
CA VAL A 28 1.09 -1.88 -6.56
C VAL A 28 1.15 -2.82 -7.75
N VAL A 29 2.15 -3.67 -7.78
CA VAL A 29 2.31 -4.63 -8.86
C VAL A 29 2.02 -6.06 -8.43
N GLN A 30 1.98 -6.30 -7.13
CA GLN A 30 1.64 -7.61 -6.61
C GLN A 30 1.08 -7.47 -5.21
N ALA A 31 0.09 -8.27 -4.90
CA ALA A 31 -0.49 -8.30 -3.57
C ALA A 31 -0.52 -9.75 -3.10
N ALA A 32 -0.17 -9.98 -1.84
CA ALA A 32 -0.11 -11.32 -1.29
C ALA A 32 -0.34 -11.27 0.21
N LYS A 33 -0.64 -12.42 0.77
CA LYS A 33 -0.79 -12.55 2.20
C LYS A 33 0.27 -13.55 2.67
N LEU A 34 1.13 -13.09 3.54
CA LEU A 34 2.22 -13.91 4.07
C LEU A 34 2.18 -13.88 5.58
N GLY A 35 2.18 -15.06 6.18
CA GLY A 35 2.27 -15.16 7.64
C GLY A 35 1.18 -14.43 8.37
N GLY A 36 -0.01 -14.35 7.79
CA GLY A 36 -1.11 -13.65 8.42
C GLY A 36 -1.15 -12.17 8.15
N PHE A 37 -0.20 -11.64 7.43
CA PHE A 37 -0.17 -10.23 7.07
C PHE A 37 -0.42 -10.07 5.58
N ASP A 38 -1.13 -9.00 5.25
CA ASP A 38 -1.18 -8.59 3.87
C ASP A 38 0.12 -7.90 3.51
N SER A 39 0.64 -8.19 2.34
CA SER A 39 1.83 -7.52 1.85
C SER A 39 1.63 -7.17 0.40
N VAL A 40 2.34 -6.14 -0.04
CA VAL A 40 2.27 -5.71 -1.42
C VAL A 40 3.69 -5.46 -1.92
N ILE A 41 3.87 -5.62 -3.22
CA ILE A 41 5.08 -5.18 -3.88
C ILE A 41 4.70 -3.96 -4.68
N VAL A 42 5.39 -2.88 -4.43
CA VAL A 42 5.12 -1.59 -5.07
C VAL A 42 6.31 -1.22 -5.92
N ASP A 43 6.02 -0.84 -7.13
CA ASP A 43 7.04 -0.34 -8.05
C ASP A 43 7.11 1.17 -7.88
N PHE A 44 8.22 1.64 -7.32
CA PHE A 44 8.42 3.06 -7.07
C PHE A 44 9.29 3.72 -8.16
N GLY A 45 9.46 3.05 -9.26
CA GLY A 45 10.25 3.61 -10.34
C GLY A 45 11.74 3.60 -10.01
N ARG A 46 12.28 4.75 -9.65
CA ARG A 46 13.71 4.85 -9.38
C ARG A 46 14.16 3.96 -8.23
N SER A 47 13.32 3.85 -7.23
CA SER A 47 13.65 3.03 -6.07
C SER A 47 13.44 1.54 -6.34
N GLY A 48 12.86 1.21 -7.48
CA GLY A 48 12.62 -0.17 -7.83
C GLY A 48 11.41 -0.72 -7.11
N ARG A 49 11.35 -2.03 -7.03
CA ARG A 49 10.22 -2.70 -6.40
C ARG A 49 10.55 -2.99 -4.95
N VAL A 50 9.64 -2.61 -4.09
CA VAL A 50 9.82 -2.78 -2.65
C VAL A 50 8.64 -3.57 -2.11
N ARG A 51 8.92 -4.55 -1.28
CA ARG A 51 7.89 -5.31 -0.59
C ARG A 51 7.55 -4.63 0.72
N LEU A 52 6.27 -4.39 0.92
CA LEU A 52 5.81 -3.72 2.13
C LEU A 52 4.76 -4.55 2.81
N ALA A 53 4.92 -4.76 4.12
CA ALA A 53 3.89 -5.40 4.91
C ALA A 53 2.89 -4.34 5.32
N LEU A 54 1.60 -4.64 5.15
CA LEU A 54 0.56 -3.66 5.45
C LEU A 54 0.25 -3.72 6.95
N LEU A 55 1.16 -3.19 7.73
CA LEU A 55 1.04 -3.16 9.18
C LEU A 55 0.64 -1.77 9.64
N PRO A 56 0.06 -1.66 10.84
CA PRO A 56 -0.25 -0.34 11.39
C PRO A 56 1.02 0.51 11.46
N GLY A 57 0.88 1.77 11.12
CA GLY A 57 2.01 2.67 11.17
C GLY A 57 2.82 2.75 9.90
N LEU A 58 2.49 1.95 8.91
CA LEU A 58 3.18 2.03 7.62
C LEU A 58 2.94 3.39 6.98
N PRO A 59 3.99 4.15 6.63
CA PRO A 59 3.82 5.47 6.04
C PRO A 59 3.48 5.39 4.55
N LEU A 60 2.38 4.77 4.25
CA LEU A 60 1.93 4.54 2.89
C LEU A 60 0.48 4.98 2.78
N ARG A 61 0.17 5.71 1.72
CA ARG A 61 -1.19 6.15 1.48
C ARG A 61 -1.63 5.75 0.10
N LYS A 62 -2.88 5.39 0.00
CA LYS A 62 -3.46 5.07 -1.29
C LYS A 62 -3.90 6.38 -1.95
N VAL A 63 -3.53 6.54 -3.20
CA VAL A 63 -3.96 7.68 -3.99
C VAL A 63 -5.18 7.25 -4.76
N GLU A 64 -6.30 7.89 -4.45
CA GLU A 64 -7.51 7.59 -5.18
C GLU A 64 -7.54 8.43 -6.42
N ALA A 65 -7.74 7.76 -7.53
CA ALA A 65 -7.84 8.47 -8.78
C ALA A 65 -9.10 9.32 -8.74
N ALA A 66 -8.95 10.57 -9.05
CA ALA A 66 -10.10 11.43 -9.22
C ALA A 66 -10.81 10.96 -10.48
N SER A 67 -12.00 10.57 -10.33
CA SER A 67 -12.76 10.11 -11.49
C SER A 67 -13.70 11.18 -11.96
#